data_54343444e4031f208b9c921bb08ea945
#
_entry.id   54343444e4031f208b9c921bb08ea945
#
_cell.length_a   1.000
_cell.length_b   1.000
_cell.length_c   1.000
_cell.angle_alpha   90.00
_cell.angle_beta   90.00
_cell.angle_gamma   90.00
#
_symmetry.space_group_name_H-M   'P 1'
#
loop_
_entity.id
_entity.type
_entity.pdbx_description
1 polymer ?
#
loop_
_entity_poly.entity_id
_entity_poly.type
_entity_poly.pdbx_seq_one_letter_code
_entity_poly.pdbx_strand_id
1 'polypeptide(L)'
;MIIKLSPVRSDVSLSVAKLGDTLEVNGVALDFSRLPDGATLPAEAVGCEFVIAPVERINGDLVLTLMLPHAADAPQAARFPVDLYPADGQVQLPGIDLGDRLAATAGVIDWSQVITAEAKAQAAAEQLLVTVSADLAQHRAVADAAIAPLQDAVELEEATEAEASLLKEWKRYRVALSRVPEQEGYPNEIDWPALPA
;
A
#
# COMPACT_ATOMS: atom_id res chain seq x y z
N MET A 1 -17.20 11.33 -3.45
CA MET A 1 -16.64 10.31 -4.39
C MET A 1 -15.65 11.00 -5.32
N ILE A 2 -14.49 10.39 -5.51
CA ILE A 2 -13.43 10.86 -6.41
C ILE A 2 -13.24 9.80 -7.50
N ILE A 3 -13.35 10.20 -8.76
CA ILE A 3 -13.15 9.32 -9.91
C ILE A 3 -11.85 9.74 -10.60
N LYS A 4 -10.84 8.87 -10.49
CA LYS A 4 -9.60 8.98 -11.27
C LYS A 4 -9.82 8.38 -12.65
N LEU A 5 -9.19 8.93 -13.66
CA LEU A 5 -9.33 8.47 -15.03
C LEU A 5 -7.99 8.01 -15.58
N SER A 6 -7.97 6.79 -16.13
CA SER A 6 -6.82 6.24 -16.83
C SER A 6 -7.12 6.18 -18.33
N PRO A 7 -6.51 7.05 -19.15
CA PRO A 7 -6.80 7.11 -20.58
C PRO A 7 -6.25 5.88 -21.30
N VAL A 8 -7.09 5.27 -22.13
CA VAL A 8 -6.73 4.10 -22.96
C VAL A 8 -7.25 4.32 -24.36
N ARG A 9 -6.40 4.11 -25.37
CA ARG A 9 -6.84 4.16 -26.77
C ARG A 9 -7.73 2.97 -27.09
N SER A 10 -9.02 3.23 -27.25
CA SER A 10 -10.03 2.21 -27.49
C SER A 10 -11.29 2.86 -28.11
N ASP A 11 -11.99 2.09 -28.93
CA ASP A 11 -13.26 2.50 -29.55
C ASP A 11 -14.48 2.06 -28.70
N VAL A 12 -14.26 1.56 -27.49
CA VAL A 12 -15.33 1.16 -26.56
C VAL A 12 -16.00 2.42 -26.01
N SER A 13 -17.32 2.42 -25.89
CA SER A 13 -18.06 3.51 -25.27
C SER A 13 -18.09 3.41 -23.76
N LEU A 14 -18.04 4.54 -23.08
CA LEU A 14 -18.17 4.64 -21.63
C LEU A 14 -19.23 5.67 -21.27
N SER A 15 -20.24 5.26 -20.50
CA SER A 15 -21.23 6.13 -19.88
C SER A 15 -21.19 5.94 -18.38
N VAL A 16 -21.15 7.02 -17.62
CA VAL A 16 -21.07 6.97 -16.16
C VAL A 16 -22.13 7.88 -15.55
N ALA A 17 -22.84 7.37 -14.55
CA ALA A 17 -23.69 8.18 -13.70
C ALA A 17 -23.43 7.84 -12.21
N LYS A 18 -23.63 8.81 -11.32
CA LYS A 18 -23.43 8.67 -9.89
C LYS A 18 -24.71 8.98 -9.13
N LEU A 19 -25.01 8.19 -8.11
CA LEU A 19 -26.07 8.47 -7.15
C LEU A 19 -25.62 8.04 -5.75
N GLY A 20 -25.27 9.00 -4.90
CA GLY A 20 -24.70 8.72 -3.60
C GLY A 20 -23.42 7.90 -3.71
N ASP A 21 -23.39 6.69 -3.11
CA ASP A 21 -22.28 5.74 -3.19
C ASP A 21 -22.42 4.72 -4.32
N THR A 22 -23.42 4.86 -5.17
CA THR A 22 -23.63 4.01 -6.34
C THR A 22 -23.02 4.66 -7.57
N LEU A 23 -22.23 3.92 -8.32
CA LEU A 23 -21.73 4.29 -9.63
C LEU A 23 -22.36 3.40 -10.70
N GLU A 24 -23.01 4.01 -11.67
CA GLU A 24 -23.53 3.32 -12.84
C GLU A 24 -22.51 3.43 -13.97
N VAL A 25 -22.07 2.30 -14.51
CA VAL A 25 -21.10 2.23 -15.61
C VAL A 25 -21.72 1.42 -16.73
N ASN A 26 -21.96 2.04 -17.89
CA ASN A 26 -22.61 1.43 -19.05
C ASN A 26 -23.93 0.69 -18.71
N GLY A 27 -24.74 1.26 -17.81
CA GLY A 27 -26.01 0.68 -17.39
C GLY A 27 -25.88 -0.43 -16.32
N VAL A 28 -24.68 -0.62 -15.74
CA VAL A 28 -24.49 -1.53 -14.60
C VAL A 28 -24.29 -0.69 -13.34
N ALA A 29 -25.20 -0.84 -12.38
CA ALA A 29 -25.15 -0.12 -11.11
C ALA A 29 -24.29 -0.88 -10.08
N LEU A 30 -23.23 -0.26 -9.62
CA LEU A 30 -22.27 -0.75 -8.63
C LEU A 30 -22.48 0.03 -7.33
N ASP A 31 -23.08 -0.60 -6.34
CA ASP A 31 -23.37 -0.01 -5.04
C ASP A 31 -22.24 -0.26 -4.05
N PHE A 32 -21.49 0.77 -3.70
CA PHE A 32 -20.35 0.72 -2.76
C PHE A 32 -20.72 1.16 -1.34
N SER A 33 -22.01 1.32 -1.01
CA SER A 33 -22.45 1.75 0.32
C SER A 33 -21.96 0.84 1.46
N ARG A 34 -21.70 -0.43 1.17
CA ARG A 34 -21.20 -1.43 2.13
C ARG A 34 -19.70 -1.36 2.38
N LEU A 35 -18.93 -0.60 1.60
CA LEU A 35 -17.49 -0.48 1.80
C LEU A 35 -17.22 0.41 3.03
N PRO A 36 -16.62 -0.11 4.12
CA PRO A 36 -16.34 0.69 5.32
C PRO A 36 -15.23 1.73 5.07
N ASP A 37 -15.17 2.76 5.90
CA ASP A 37 -14.08 3.73 5.86
C ASP A 37 -12.72 3.07 6.16
N GLY A 38 -11.67 3.50 5.46
CA GLY A 38 -10.34 2.91 5.51
C GLY A 38 -10.20 1.57 4.78
N ALA A 39 -11.30 0.94 4.32
CA ALA A 39 -11.26 -0.34 3.61
C ALA A 39 -10.94 -0.18 2.12
N THR A 40 -10.48 -1.28 1.53
CA THR A 40 -10.17 -1.43 0.11
C THR A 40 -10.89 -2.64 -0.46
N LEU A 41 -11.47 -2.49 -1.64
CA LEU A 41 -12.06 -3.56 -2.45
C LEU A 41 -11.21 -3.72 -3.71
N PRO A 42 -10.60 -4.89 -3.95
CA PRO A 42 -9.84 -5.15 -5.17
C PRO A 42 -10.68 -4.95 -6.44
N ALA A 43 -10.06 -4.53 -7.54
CA ALA A 43 -10.76 -4.26 -8.80
C ALA A 43 -11.50 -5.50 -9.33
N GLU A 44 -10.90 -6.67 -9.18
CA GLU A 44 -11.45 -7.97 -9.62
C GLU A 44 -12.76 -8.30 -8.90
N ALA A 45 -12.93 -7.84 -7.66
CA ALA A 45 -14.13 -8.05 -6.86
C ALA A 45 -15.31 -7.16 -7.29
N VAL A 46 -15.04 -6.08 -8.05
CA VAL A 46 -16.09 -5.13 -8.50
C VAL A 46 -16.92 -5.70 -9.65
N GLY A 47 -16.40 -6.65 -10.42
CA GLY A 47 -17.11 -7.27 -11.54
C GLY A 47 -17.39 -6.31 -12.71
N CYS A 48 -16.57 -5.25 -12.87
CA CYS A 48 -16.67 -4.24 -13.92
C CYS A 48 -15.30 -4.00 -14.56
N GLU A 49 -15.18 -4.30 -15.86
CA GLU A 49 -13.92 -4.16 -16.61
C GLU A 49 -13.39 -2.72 -16.71
N PHE A 50 -14.25 -1.73 -16.54
CA PHE A 50 -13.86 -0.33 -16.54
C PHE A 50 -13.25 0.13 -15.21
N VAL A 51 -13.46 -0.61 -14.12
CA VAL A 51 -12.81 -0.35 -12.83
C VAL A 51 -11.46 -1.07 -12.81
N ILE A 52 -10.38 -0.33 -12.98
CA ILE A 52 -9.05 -0.90 -13.24
C ILE A 52 -8.08 -0.83 -12.06
N ALA A 53 -8.52 -0.27 -10.95
CA ALA A 53 -7.75 -0.21 -9.72
C ALA A 53 -8.67 -0.47 -8.52
N PRO A 54 -8.11 -0.83 -7.36
CA PRO A 54 -8.91 -1.01 -6.15
C PRO A 54 -9.79 0.19 -5.84
N VAL A 55 -10.99 -0.07 -5.33
CA VAL A 55 -11.91 0.94 -4.81
C VAL A 55 -11.63 1.11 -3.33
N GLU A 56 -11.41 2.33 -2.89
CA GLU A 56 -11.10 2.64 -1.50
C GLU A 56 -12.12 3.62 -0.91
N ARG A 57 -12.36 3.52 0.40
CA ARG A 57 -13.02 4.58 1.13
C ARG A 57 -12.02 5.26 2.05
N ILE A 58 -11.77 6.55 1.82
CA ILE A 58 -10.77 7.34 2.54
C ILE A 58 -11.46 8.57 3.13
N ASN A 59 -11.50 8.68 4.45
CA ASN A 59 -12.19 9.77 5.17
C ASN A 59 -13.64 9.97 4.71
N GLY A 60 -14.36 8.89 4.48
CA GLY A 60 -15.75 8.88 4.00
C GLY A 60 -15.90 8.98 2.48
N ASP A 61 -14.90 9.42 1.73
CA ASP A 61 -14.96 9.51 0.28
C ASP A 61 -14.59 8.20 -0.41
N LEU A 62 -15.40 7.79 -1.38
CA LEU A 62 -15.05 6.71 -2.30
C LEU A 62 -14.05 7.22 -3.34
N VAL A 63 -12.96 6.49 -3.51
CA VAL A 63 -11.92 6.74 -4.49
C VAL A 63 -11.82 5.53 -5.41
N LEU A 64 -11.98 5.72 -6.70
CA LEU A 64 -11.90 4.65 -7.70
C LEU A 64 -11.24 5.15 -8.98
N THR A 65 -10.72 4.22 -9.80
CA THR A 65 -10.10 4.55 -11.08
C THR A 65 -10.84 3.86 -12.21
N LEU A 66 -11.33 4.65 -13.15
CA LEU A 66 -11.96 4.15 -14.37
C LEU A 66 -11.00 4.21 -15.56
N MET A 67 -11.04 3.18 -16.38
CA MET A 67 -10.50 3.23 -17.72
C MET A 67 -11.29 4.27 -18.53
N LEU A 68 -10.61 5.27 -19.12
CA LEU A 68 -11.21 6.25 -20.02
C LEU A 68 -10.85 5.90 -21.46
N PRO A 69 -11.75 5.26 -22.22
CA PRO A 69 -11.51 4.97 -23.64
C PRO A 69 -11.50 6.28 -24.43
N HIS A 70 -10.58 6.40 -25.38
CA HIS A 70 -10.53 7.58 -26.26
C HIS A 70 -10.01 7.22 -27.66
N ALA A 71 -10.47 7.97 -28.68
CA ALA A 71 -10.01 7.85 -30.05
C ALA A 71 -8.58 8.40 -30.22
N ALA A 72 -7.96 8.12 -31.37
CA ALA A 72 -6.60 8.59 -31.67
C ALA A 72 -6.46 10.11 -31.73
N ASP A 73 -7.50 10.79 -32.16
CA ASP A 73 -7.63 12.24 -32.32
C ASP A 73 -8.35 12.92 -31.15
N ALA A 74 -8.56 12.21 -30.05
CA ALA A 74 -9.24 12.72 -28.87
C ALA A 74 -8.60 14.02 -28.34
N PRO A 75 -9.39 14.92 -27.75
CA PRO A 75 -8.90 16.17 -27.20
C PRO A 75 -7.89 15.92 -26.06
N GLN A 76 -7.07 16.93 -25.78
CA GLN A 76 -6.04 16.85 -24.75
C GLN A 76 -6.61 16.45 -23.38
N ALA A 77 -7.82 16.95 -23.04
CA ALA A 77 -8.49 16.61 -21.78
C ALA A 77 -8.81 15.11 -21.63
N ALA A 78 -9.06 14.38 -22.71
CA ALA A 78 -9.27 12.93 -22.68
C ALA A 78 -7.95 12.15 -22.56
N ARG A 79 -6.86 12.68 -23.11
CA ARG A 79 -5.53 12.04 -23.08
C ARG A 79 -4.76 12.32 -21.79
N PHE A 80 -5.05 13.44 -21.13
CA PHE A 80 -4.46 13.88 -19.87
C PHE A 80 -5.58 14.35 -18.91
N PRO A 81 -6.44 13.42 -18.47
CA PRO A 81 -7.57 13.76 -17.64
C PRO A 81 -7.12 14.19 -16.23
N VAL A 82 -7.96 15.00 -15.59
CA VAL A 82 -7.85 15.32 -14.16
C VAL A 82 -8.86 14.51 -13.38
N ASP A 83 -8.66 14.37 -12.06
CA ASP A 83 -9.60 13.71 -11.17
C ASP A 83 -10.97 14.41 -11.20
N LEU A 84 -12.05 13.63 -11.19
CA LEU A 84 -13.41 14.14 -11.20
C LEU A 84 -14.02 14.06 -9.79
N TYR A 85 -14.81 15.08 -9.46
CA TYR A 85 -15.59 15.20 -8.21
C TYR A 85 -17.08 15.38 -8.57
N PRO A 86 -17.72 14.33 -9.11
CA PRO A 86 -19.05 14.48 -9.68
C PRO A 86 -20.13 14.70 -8.62
N ALA A 87 -21.07 15.59 -8.91
CA ALA A 87 -22.36 15.61 -8.24
C ALA A 87 -23.20 14.39 -8.67
N ASP A 88 -24.31 14.15 -7.95
CA ASP A 88 -25.25 13.12 -8.37
C ASP A 88 -25.86 13.43 -9.73
N GLY A 89 -26.01 12.42 -10.57
CA GLY A 89 -26.45 12.51 -11.95
C GLY A 89 -25.47 11.92 -12.93
N GLN A 90 -25.63 12.25 -14.21
CA GLN A 90 -24.73 11.80 -15.27
C GLN A 90 -23.38 12.52 -15.15
N VAL A 91 -22.28 11.75 -15.23
CA VAL A 91 -20.92 12.28 -15.11
C VAL A 91 -20.39 12.67 -16.48
N GLN A 92 -20.03 13.94 -16.64
CA GLN A 92 -19.38 14.42 -17.87
C GLN A 92 -17.94 13.91 -17.93
N LEU A 93 -17.66 13.03 -18.88
CA LEU A 93 -16.31 12.50 -19.11
C LEU A 93 -15.59 13.34 -20.18
N PRO A 94 -14.26 13.57 -20.04
CA PRO A 94 -13.51 14.34 -21.01
C PRO A 94 -13.47 13.64 -22.38
N GLY A 95 -13.89 14.35 -23.44
CA GLY A 95 -13.86 13.85 -24.82
C GLY A 95 -14.91 12.79 -25.15
N ILE A 96 -15.86 12.56 -24.25
CA ILE A 96 -16.99 11.67 -24.47
C ILE A 96 -18.27 12.51 -24.37
N ASP A 97 -19.11 12.45 -25.41
CA ASP A 97 -20.43 13.07 -25.38
C ASP A 97 -21.35 12.30 -24.43
N LEU A 98 -22.24 13.05 -23.76
CA LEU A 98 -23.26 12.44 -22.92
C LEU A 98 -24.22 11.63 -23.82
N GLY A 99 -24.09 10.31 -23.76
CA GLY A 99 -25.04 9.41 -24.43
C GLY A 99 -26.35 9.26 -23.66
N ASP A 100 -27.31 8.60 -24.28
CA ASP A 100 -28.56 8.26 -23.60
C ASP A 100 -28.30 7.36 -22.40
N ARG A 101 -28.97 7.68 -21.28
CA ARG A 101 -28.89 6.86 -20.08
C ARG A 101 -29.62 5.55 -20.30
N LEU A 102 -28.91 4.45 -20.21
CA LEU A 102 -29.48 3.11 -20.25
C LEU A 102 -30.20 2.78 -18.93
N ALA A 103 -31.20 1.92 -18.97
CA ALA A 103 -31.80 1.39 -17.75
C ALA A 103 -30.76 0.55 -17.01
N ALA A 104 -30.48 0.92 -15.76
CA ALA A 104 -29.43 0.26 -14.98
C ALA A 104 -29.88 -1.12 -14.50
N THR A 105 -28.97 -2.10 -14.61
CA THR A 105 -29.07 -3.41 -13.94
C THR A 105 -28.13 -3.42 -12.76
N ALA A 106 -28.49 -4.18 -11.71
CA ALA A 106 -27.61 -4.32 -10.54
C ALA A 106 -26.32 -5.06 -10.92
N GLY A 107 -25.19 -4.47 -10.60
CA GLY A 107 -23.89 -5.12 -10.70
C GLY A 107 -23.66 -6.09 -9.55
N VAL A 108 -22.77 -7.05 -9.77
CA VAL A 108 -22.42 -8.06 -8.76
C VAL A 108 -21.01 -7.72 -8.22
N ILE A 109 -20.95 -7.31 -6.94
CA ILE A 109 -19.70 -7.04 -6.23
C ILE A 109 -19.41 -8.22 -5.29
N ASP A 110 -18.20 -8.75 -5.34
CA ASP A 110 -17.73 -9.77 -4.41
C ASP A 110 -17.23 -9.13 -3.11
N TRP A 111 -18.10 -8.97 -2.16
CA TRP A 111 -17.84 -8.36 -0.86
C TRP A 111 -16.94 -9.21 0.05
N SER A 112 -16.70 -10.49 -0.29
CA SER A 112 -15.80 -11.34 0.50
C SER A 112 -14.33 -10.91 0.40
N GLN A 113 -13.98 -10.14 -0.63
CA GLN A 113 -12.61 -9.66 -0.89
C GLN A 113 -12.30 -8.30 -0.26
N VAL A 114 -13.19 -7.74 0.57
CA VAL A 114 -12.93 -6.48 1.24
C VAL A 114 -11.76 -6.61 2.21
N ILE A 115 -10.75 -5.77 2.03
CA ILE A 115 -9.61 -5.62 2.95
C ILE A 115 -9.93 -4.46 3.87
N THR A 116 -10.22 -4.76 5.14
CA THR A 116 -10.57 -3.74 6.13
C THR A 116 -9.38 -2.92 6.57
N ALA A 117 -9.63 -1.77 7.21
CA ALA A 117 -8.58 -0.93 7.77
C ALA A 117 -7.75 -1.69 8.81
N GLU A 118 -8.40 -2.52 9.64
CA GLU A 118 -7.76 -3.35 10.65
C GLU A 118 -6.84 -4.41 10.01
N ALA A 119 -7.31 -5.07 8.95
CA ALA A 119 -6.50 -6.06 8.23
C ALA A 119 -5.26 -5.42 7.58
N LYS A 120 -5.39 -4.22 7.04
CA LYS A 120 -4.25 -3.45 6.50
C LYS A 120 -3.27 -3.07 7.62
N ALA A 121 -3.75 -2.59 8.74
CA ALA A 121 -2.91 -2.23 9.89
C ALA A 121 -2.18 -3.46 10.46
N GLN A 122 -2.86 -4.60 10.55
CA GLN A 122 -2.24 -5.85 11.00
C GLN A 122 -1.15 -6.31 10.04
N ALA A 123 -1.42 -6.33 8.74
CA ALA A 123 -0.42 -6.69 7.73
C ALA A 123 0.80 -5.76 7.75
N ALA A 124 0.59 -4.45 7.95
CA ALA A 124 1.68 -3.49 8.09
C ALA A 124 2.51 -3.74 9.35
N ALA A 125 1.88 -4.07 10.49
CA ALA A 125 2.57 -4.40 11.74
C ALA A 125 3.39 -5.70 11.61
N GLU A 126 2.84 -6.72 10.97
CA GLU A 126 3.55 -7.97 10.69
C GLU A 126 4.75 -7.75 9.76
N GLN A 127 4.58 -6.95 8.71
CA GLN A 127 5.68 -6.59 7.80
C GLN A 127 6.79 -5.82 8.51
N LEU A 128 6.44 -4.90 9.42
CA LEU A 128 7.41 -4.17 10.23
C LEU A 128 8.20 -5.11 11.12
N LEU A 129 7.55 -6.05 11.81
CA LEU A 129 8.21 -7.06 12.63
C LEU A 129 9.20 -7.92 11.83
N VAL A 130 8.82 -8.33 10.62
CA VAL A 130 9.72 -9.08 9.71
C VAL A 130 10.94 -8.25 9.36
N THR A 131 10.76 -6.98 9.00
CA THR A 131 11.86 -6.07 8.65
C THR A 131 12.80 -5.86 9.83
N VAL A 132 12.27 -5.51 10.99
CA VAL A 132 13.06 -5.28 12.20
C VAL A 132 13.80 -6.54 12.66
N SER A 133 13.18 -7.70 12.55
CA SER A 133 13.85 -8.97 12.89
C SER A 133 15.01 -9.30 11.95
N ALA A 134 14.88 -8.98 10.67
CA ALA A 134 15.96 -9.13 9.69
C ALA A 134 17.12 -8.17 9.98
N ASP A 135 16.84 -6.90 10.29
CA ASP A 135 17.85 -5.91 10.66
C ASP A 135 18.60 -6.35 11.94
N LEU A 136 17.87 -6.82 12.95
CA LEU A 136 18.46 -7.33 14.20
C LEU A 136 19.37 -8.53 13.94
N ALA A 137 18.96 -9.45 13.06
CA ALA A 137 19.77 -10.59 12.66
C ALA A 137 21.05 -10.15 11.93
N GLN A 138 20.97 -9.15 11.05
CA GLN A 138 22.11 -8.57 10.36
C GLN A 138 23.10 -7.94 11.35
N HIS A 139 22.62 -7.11 12.28
CA HIS A 139 23.47 -6.51 13.32
C HIS A 139 24.16 -7.55 14.18
N ARG A 140 23.47 -8.65 14.55
CA ARG A 140 24.06 -9.76 15.29
C ARG A 140 25.13 -10.48 14.49
N ALA A 141 24.90 -10.73 13.20
CA ALA A 141 25.88 -11.35 12.32
C ALA A 141 27.17 -10.52 12.20
N VAL A 142 27.04 -9.19 12.09
CA VAL A 142 28.18 -8.27 12.10
C VAL A 142 28.95 -8.35 13.42
N ALA A 143 28.24 -8.34 14.55
CA ALA A 143 28.87 -8.46 15.87
C ALA A 143 29.60 -9.80 16.04
N ASP A 144 28.98 -10.91 15.65
CA ASP A 144 29.56 -12.23 15.77
C ASP A 144 30.79 -12.40 14.87
N ALA A 145 30.76 -11.86 13.65
CA ALA A 145 31.91 -11.85 12.74
C ALA A 145 33.09 -11.04 13.28
N ALA A 146 32.81 -9.92 13.98
CA ALA A 146 33.87 -9.12 14.62
C ALA A 146 34.41 -9.76 15.93
N ILE A 147 33.56 -10.43 16.67
CA ILE A 147 33.93 -11.08 17.94
C ILE A 147 34.83 -12.30 17.69
N ALA A 148 34.56 -13.13 16.69
CA ALA A 148 35.21 -14.41 16.48
C ALA A 148 36.77 -14.29 16.45
N PRO A 149 37.38 -13.48 15.54
CA PRO A 149 38.83 -13.37 15.47
C PRO A 149 39.47 -12.76 16.72
N LEU A 150 38.77 -11.80 17.35
CA LEU A 150 39.25 -11.17 18.60
C LEU A 150 39.22 -12.14 19.78
N GLN A 151 38.22 -13.01 19.79
CA GLN A 151 38.08 -14.04 20.84
C GLN A 151 39.17 -15.10 20.65
N ASP A 152 39.43 -15.55 19.42
CA ASP A 152 40.51 -16.51 19.14
C ASP A 152 41.89 -15.95 19.58
N ALA A 153 42.17 -14.67 19.31
CA ALA A 153 43.38 -14.01 19.72
C ALA A 153 43.54 -13.96 21.25
N VAL A 154 42.46 -13.71 21.98
CA VAL A 154 42.46 -13.72 23.47
C VAL A 154 42.65 -15.14 24.03
N GLU A 155 42.01 -16.14 23.44
CA GLU A 155 42.13 -17.56 23.86
C GLU A 155 43.52 -18.13 23.62
N LEU A 156 44.21 -17.64 22.58
CA LEU A 156 45.60 -18.03 22.28
C LEU A 156 46.65 -17.22 23.06
N GLU A 157 46.20 -16.26 23.90
CA GLU A 157 47.05 -15.33 24.65
C GLU A 157 47.94 -14.45 23.74
N GLU A 158 47.52 -14.22 22.49
CA GLU A 158 48.20 -13.39 21.48
C GLU A 158 47.55 -12.01 21.28
N ALA A 159 46.42 -11.73 21.98
CA ALA A 159 45.70 -10.47 21.83
C ALA A 159 46.46 -9.28 22.40
N THR A 160 46.49 -8.21 21.69
CA THR A 160 46.92 -6.91 22.19
C THR A 160 45.89 -6.30 23.18
N GLU A 161 46.32 -5.33 24.00
CA GLU A 161 45.38 -4.60 24.89
C GLU A 161 44.24 -3.93 24.12
N ALA A 162 44.51 -3.42 22.92
CA ALA A 162 43.52 -2.82 22.07
C ALA A 162 42.47 -3.84 21.58
N GLU A 163 42.91 -5.02 21.13
CA GLU A 163 42.02 -6.10 20.70
C GLU A 163 41.17 -6.65 21.86
N ALA A 164 41.74 -6.80 23.03
CA ALA A 164 41.02 -7.22 24.22
C ALA A 164 39.97 -6.17 24.67
N SER A 165 40.26 -4.89 24.50
CA SER A 165 39.29 -3.82 24.75
C SER A 165 38.16 -3.83 23.70
N LEU A 166 38.50 -3.91 22.43
CA LEU A 166 37.56 -3.95 21.30
C LEU A 166 36.63 -5.17 21.43
N LEU A 167 37.14 -6.35 21.81
CA LEU A 167 36.32 -7.52 22.09
C LEU A 167 35.26 -7.26 23.17
N LYS A 168 35.60 -6.53 24.23
CA LYS A 168 34.62 -6.17 25.29
C LYS A 168 33.53 -5.24 24.73
N GLU A 169 33.87 -4.30 23.84
CA GLU A 169 32.92 -3.39 23.24
C GLU A 169 31.95 -4.12 22.31
N TRP A 170 32.45 -5.01 21.45
CA TRP A 170 31.61 -5.85 20.59
C TRP A 170 30.71 -6.78 21.40
N LYS A 171 31.19 -7.37 22.49
CA LYS A 171 30.35 -8.18 23.40
C LYS A 171 29.26 -7.34 24.07
N ARG A 172 29.56 -6.10 24.46
CA ARG A 172 28.54 -5.13 24.99
C ARG A 172 27.49 -4.79 23.93
N TYR A 173 27.94 -4.51 22.71
CA TYR A 173 27.06 -4.24 21.58
C TYR A 173 26.11 -5.42 21.34
N ARG A 174 26.62 -6.65 21.29
CA ARG A 174 25.80 -7.87 21.12
C ARG A 174 24.78 -8.06 22.26
N VAL A 175 25.15 -7.75 23.48
CA VAL A 175 24.23 -7.76 24.63
C VAL A 175 23.18 -6.66 24.50
N ALA A 176 23.55 -5.48 24.05
CA ALA A 176 22.59 -4.41 23.80
C ALA A 176 21.59 -4.79 22.70
N LEU A 177 22.04 -5.43 21.62
CA LEU A 177 21.16 -5.96 20.57
C LEU A 177 20.15 -7.00 21.09
N SER A 178 20.53 -7.82 22.08
CA SER A 178 19.59 -8.80 22.65
C SER A 178 18.45 -8.16 23.45
N ARG A 179 18.62 -6.91 23.88
CA ARG A 179 17.63 -6.13 24.62
C ARG A 179 16.76 -5.23 23.75
N VAL A 180 17.07 -5.11 22.44
CA VAL A 180 16.27 -4.29 21.51
C VAL A 180 14.79 -4.70 21.52
N PRO A 181 14.41 -5.99 21.51
CA PRO A 181 13.01 -6.39 21.58
C PRO A 181 12.28 -6.05 22.89
N GLU A 182 13.05 -5.67 23.95
CA GLU A 182 12.51 -5.30 25.26
C GLU A 182 12.28 -3.79 25.39
N GLN A 183 12.63 -2.99 24.38
CA GLN A 183 12.42 -1.53 24.38
C GLN A 183 10.92 -1.21 24.30
N GLU A 184 10.50 -0.18 25.01
CA GLU A 184 9.09 0.25 25.07
C GLU A 184 8.52 0.62 23.69
N GLY A 185 9.35 1.19 22.80
CA GLY A 185 8.98 1.59 21.44
C GLY A 185 9.01 0.45 20.41
N TYR A 186 9.48 -0.75 20.76
CA TYR A 186 9.61 -1.86 19.82
C TYR A 186 8.24 -2.34 19.30
N PRO A 187 8.07 -2.60 18.01
CA PRO A 187 9.02 -2.51 16.89
C PRO A 187 9.00 -1.15 16.14
N ASN A 188 8.18 -0.18 16.58
CA ASN A 188 7.94 1.06 15.82
C ASN A 188 9.05 2.08 15.98
N GLU A 189 9.60 2.20 17.19
CA GLU A 189 10.70 3.09 17.53
C GLU A 189 11.81 2.29 18.19
N ILE A 190 12.96 2.20 17.54
CA ILE A 190 14.08 1.40 18.01
C ILE A 190 15.29 2.30 18.21
N ASP A 191 15.81 2.31 19.44
CA ASP A 191 17.12 2.88 19.75
C ASP A 191 18.20 1.81 19.49
N TRP A 192 18.81 1.90 18.31
CA TRP A 192 19.86 0.98 17.91
C TRP A 192 21.16 1.32 18.64
N PRO A 193 21.83 0.34 19.26
CA PRO A 193 23.12 0.58 19.89
C PRO A 193 24.15 1.00 18.82
N ALA A 194 25.05 1.91 19.20
CA ALA A 194 26.12 2.36 18.32
C ALA A 194 27.13 1.22 18.07
N LEU A 195 27.59 1.12 16.84
CA LEU A 195 28.67 0.18 16.47
C LEU A 195 29.96 0.55 17.18
N PRO A 196 30.69 -0.45 17.71
CA PRO A 196 32.06 -0.23 18.21
C PRO A 196 32.97 0.27 17.08
N ALA A 197 33.87 1.21 17.39
CA ALA A 197 34.78 1.86 16.43
C ALA A 197 36.17 1.17 16.38
#